data_793d4d87bd30207f006bc9813a08d9c8
#
_entry.id   793d4d87bd30207f006bc9813a08d9c8
#
_cell.length_a   1.000
_cell.length_b   1.000
_cell.length_c   1.000
_cell.angle_alpha   90.00
_cell.angle_beta   90.00
_cell.angle_gamma   90.00
#
_symmetry.space_group_name_H-M   'P 1'
#
loop_
_entity.id
_entity.type
_entity.pdbx_description
1 polymer ?
#
loop_
_entity_poly.entity_id
_entity_poly.type
_entity_poly.pdbx_seq_one_letter_code
_entity_poly.pdbx_strand_id
1 'polypeptide(L)'
;MLRSCSKPGVQDTDFGNLKDLESLEGIGACGKYPNHMHKELLGVLGMGSLPVSQICLRVKQIGKPWTKNVMQAILWPHLLFSAIFHNFPAAFKKRIAPSADALEEFWDAMEDHPSLQGDEGAELKSVENWKRKAVPITIHGDEVPVTGCGKSWSKSQHVLSWGSMLGKGSTIQRTFLIIPLMVALLAHTGVTADILWRGIVWSLRALQKGKHPTQDMWGNIYPPASKRGKLAGKPLCGEAGFFGHLLGILGDLEHLWKHIKLACYNSGDPCCFCPCNSSNIPWRDFTYGKGNKWVPLIYTLAAWMAAFPNPHVLFSLPGVTIFSVLTDILHVKHLGTDEYFYASVLWLLCFRVLPGTHAL
;
A
#
# COMPACT_ATOMS: atom_id res chain seq x y z
N MET A 1 -3.83 -37.52 18.64
CA MET A 1 -3.37 -38.09 17.33
C MET A 1 -2.12 -37.40 16.76
N LEU A 2 -1.24 -36.84 17.60
CA LEU A 2 0.02 -36.19 17.19
C LEU A 2 1.27 -36.97 17.60
N ARG A 3 1.15 -38.22 18.05
CA ARG A 3 2.28 -39.04 18.51
C ARG A 3 3.04 -39.83 17.42
N SER A 4 2.78 -39.65 16.13
CA SER A 4 3.39 -40.51 15.09
C SER A 4 4.13 -39.78 13.97
N CYS A 5 4.60 -38.57 14.15
CA CYS A 5 5.39 -37.84 13.13
C CYS A 5 6.81 -37.47 13.58
N SER A 6 7.50 -38.34 14.33
CA SER A 6 8.95 -38.23 14.47
C SER A 6 9.63 -38.95 13.34
N LYS A 7 9.93 -38.26 12.25
CA LYS A 7 10.90 -38.75 11.25
C LYS A 7 12.31 -38.50 11.79
N PRO A 8 13.19 -39.52 11.82
CA PRO A 8 14.58 -39.32 12.22
C PRO A 8 15.31 -38.50 11.14
N GLY A 9 15.79 -37.30 11.49
CA GLY A 9 16.63 -36.49 10.60
C GLY A 9 16.36 -35.00 10.59
N VAL A 10 15.37 -34.49 11.34
CA VAL A 10 15.21 -33.03 11.52
C VAL A 10 15.99 -32.61 12.77
N GLN A 11 17.03 -31.81 12.61
CA GLN A 11 17.77 -31.25 13.74
C GLN A 11 16.86 -30.31 14.55
N ASP A 12 16.86 -30.53 15.84
CA ASP A 12 16.05 -29.90 16.90
C ASP A 12 16.34 -28.40 17.13
N THR A 13 16.49 -27.59 16.08
CA THR A 13 16.94 -26.20 16.21
C THR A 13 15.90 -25.12 15.96
N ASP A 14 14.67 -25.46 15.54
CA ASP A 14 13.69 -24.43 15.13
C ASP A 14 12.36 -24.40 15.90
N PHE A 15 12.10 -25.34 16.78
CA PHE A 15 10.93 -25.29 17.67
C PHE A 15 11.40 -25.23 19.12
N GLY A 16 11.27 -24.04 19.71
CA GLY A 16 11.50 -23.87 21.13
C GLY A 16 10.68 -24.84 21.96
N ASN A 17 11.26 -25.34 23.01
CA ASN A 17 10.82 -26.25 24.08
C ASN A 17 9.47 -26.96 23.91
N LEU A 18 9.45 -28.27 24.17
CA LEU A 18 8.24 -29.12 24.25
C LEU A 18 7.08 -28.47 25.03
N LYS A 19 7.39 -27.63 26.03
CA LYS A 19 6.44 -26.83 26.80
C LYS A 19 5.63 -25.84 25.97
N ASP A 20 6.20 -25.29 24.90
CA ASP A 20 5.50 -24.34 24.03
C ASP A 20 4.48 -25.07 23.16
N LEU A 21 4.78 -26.30 22.75
CA LEU A 21 3.85 -27.16 22.01
C LEU A 21 2.69 -27.64 22.90
N GLU A 22 2.97 -28.00 24.17
CA GLU A 22 1.94 -28.32 25.15
C GLU A 22 1.02 -27.14 25.44
N SER A 23 1.60 -25.94 25.50
CA SER A 23 0.84 -24.68 25.67
C SER A 23 -0.04 -24.37 24.45
N LEU A 24 0.42 -24.69 23.23
CA LEU A 24 -0.35 -24.54 22.00
C LEU A 24 -1.51 -25.55 21.91
N GLU A 25 -1.34 -26.77 22.42
CA GLU A 25 -2.40 -27.79 22.44
C GLU A 25 -3.62 -27.36 23.28
N GLY A 26 -3.39 -26.56 24.32
CA GLY A 26 -4.45 -26.03 25.19
C GLY A 26 -5.20 -24.83 24.62
N ILE A 27 -4.68 -24.17 23.60
CA ILE A 27 -5.27 -22.94 23.04
C ILE A 27 -6.59 -23.27 22.31
N GLY A 28 -7.69 -22.69 22.83
CA GLY A 28 -9.01 -22.85 22.21
C GLY A 28 -9.69 -24.20 22.49
N ALA A 29 -9.10 -25.10 23.25
CA ALA A 29 -9.64 -26.44 23.52
C ALA A 29 -11.01 -26.43 24.22
N CYS A 30 -11.36 -25.38 24.94
CA CYS A 30 -12.62 -25.31 25.70
C CYS A 30 -13.71 -24.42 25.06
N GLY A 31 -13.43 -23.76 23.92
CA GLY A 31 -14.43 -22.94 23.19
C GLY A 31 -15.06 -21.79 23.98
N LYS A 32 -14.72 -21.64 25.25
CA LYS A 32 -15.38 -20.74 26.19
C LYS A 32 -15.05 -19.26 26.01
N TYR A 33 -13.87 -18.96 25.40
CA TYR A 33 -13.41 -17.59 25.21
C TYR A 33 -12.66 -17.43 23.88
N PRO A 34 -13.37 -17.45 22.72
CA PRO A 34 -12.73 -17.36 21.40
C PRO A 34 -11.90 -16.09 21.22
N ASN A 35 -12.24 -15.01 21.94
CA ASN A 35 -11.46 -13.77 21.90
C ASN A 35 -10.12 -13.83 22.65
N HIS A 36 -9.92 -14.84 23.50
CA HIS A 36 -8.67 -15.02 24.24
C HIS A 36 -7.65 -15.85 23.47
N MET A 37 -8.08 -16.69 22.54
CA MET A 37 -7.22 -17.58 21.77
C MET A 37 -6.08 -16.83 21.08
N HIS A 38 -6.38 -15.69 20.44
CA HIS A 38 -5.35 -14.86 19.79
C HIS A 38 -4.32 -14.31 20.81
N LYS A 39 -4.79 -13.87 21.97
CA LYS A 39 -3.92 -13.35 23.04
C LYS A 39 -3.04 -14.44 23.64
N GLU A 40 -3.58 -15.62 23.86
CA GLU A 40 -2.87 -16.78 24.36
C GLU A 40 -1.82 -17.25 23.36
N LEU A 41 -2.18 -17.37 22.07
CA LEU A 41 -1.25 -17.71 20.99
C LEU A 41 -0.08 -16.73 20.90
N LEU A 42 -0.34 -15.42 20.95
CA LEU A 42 0.73 -14.42 20.96
C LEU A 42 1.61 -14.51 22.20
N GLY A 43 1.02 -14.85 23.36
CA GLY A 43 1.76 -15.06 24.60
C GLY A 43 2.72 -16.26 24.51
N VAL A 44 2.25 -17.40 23.98
CA VAL A 44 3.08 -18.61 23.79
C VAL A 44 4.19 -18.37 22.76
N LEU A 45 3.89 -17.66 21.68
CA LEU A 45 4.87 -17.35 20.64
C LEU A 45 5.83 -16.21 21.05
N GLY A 46 5.70 -15.63 22.25
CA GLY A 46 6.52 -14.51 22.70
C GLY A 46 6.35 -13.26 21.81
N MET A 47 5.30 -13.20 21.01
CA MET A 47 5.07 -12.13 20.06
C MET A 47 4.34 -10.96 20.68
N GLY A 48 4.84 -9.75 20.45
CA GLY A 48 4.12 -8.52 20.80
C GLY A 48 2.79 -8.42 20.03
N SER A 49 1.76 -7.87 20.67
CA SER A 49 0.47 -7.64 20.00
C SER A 49 0.59 -6.57 18.91
N LEU A 50 0.01 -6.82 17.76
CA LEU A 50 -0.15 -5.80 16.72
C LEU A 50 -1.16 -4.73 17.18
N PRO A 51 -0.95 -3.44 16.81
CA PRO A 51 -1.80 -2.33 17.24
C PRO A 51 -3.09 -2.26 16.41
N VAL A 52 -3.91 -3.31 16.46
CA VAL A 52 -5.20 -3.32 15.78
C VAL A 52 -6.09 -2.23 16.33
N SER A 53 -6.66 -1.44 15.45
CA SER A 53 -7.60 -0.37 15.75
C SER A 53 -8.95 -0.67 15.08
N GLN A 54 -9.95 0.13 15.38
CA GLN A 54 -11.24 0.07 14.69
C GLN A 54 -11.54 1.41 14.02
N ILE A 55 -12.15 1.34 12.85
CA ILE A 55 -12.71 2.47 12.12
C ILE A 55 -14.20 2.24 11.90
N CYS A 56 -15.01 3.25 12.12
CA CYS A 56 -16.42 3.22 11.79
C CYS A 56 -16.62 3.57 10.32
N LEU A 57 -16.95 2.60 9.50
CA LEU A 57 -17.20 2.79 8.08
C LEU A 57 -18.70 2.75 7.78
N ARG A 58 -19.13 3.62 6.88
CA ARG A 58 -20.49 3.59 6.34
C ARG A 58 -20.50 2.69 5.10
N VAL A 59 -21.03 1.47 5.27
CA VAL A 59 -20.99 0.42 4.24
C VAL A 59 -22.37 0.17 3.65
N LYS A 60 -22.40 -0.32 2.40
CA LYS A 60 -23.60 -0.81 1.75
C LYS A 60 -24.13 -2.04 2.48
N GLN A 61 -25.41 -2.11 2.72
CA GLN A 61 -26.06 -3.33 3.21
C GLN A 61 -26.45 -4.20 2.01
N ILE A 62 -25.95 -5.44 1.96
CA ILE A 62 -26.25 -6.36 0.87
C ILE A 62 -27.76 -6.60 0.77
N GLY A 63 -28.31 -6.48 -0.45
CA GLY A 63 -29.75 -6.65 -0.71
C GLY A 63 -30.64 -5.48 -0.25
N LYS A 64 -30.06 -4.35 0.17
CA LYS A 64 -30.79 -3.16 0.60
C LYS A 64 -30.27 -1.89 -0.08
N PRO A 65 -31.12 -0.87 -0.31
CA PRO A 65 -30.69 0.39 -0.93
C PRO A 65 -29.96 1.34 0.03
N TRP A 66 -29.98 1.06 1.34
CA TRP A 66 -29.37 1.93 2.35
C TRP A 66 -28.01 1.44 2.83
N THR A 67 -27.29 2.34 3.48
CA THR A 67 -26.02 2.06 4.14
C THR A 67 -26.19 1.91 5.65
N LYS A 68 -25.24 1.23 6.30
CA LYS A 68 -25.14 1.14 7.77
C LYS A 68 -23.72 1.43 8.23
N ASN A 69 -23.58 1.84 9.49
CA ASN A 69 -22.29 1.98 10.13
C ASN A 69 -21.80 0.61 10.66
N VAL A 70 -20.55 0.28 10.37
CA VAL A 70 -19.91 -0.96 10.80
C VAL A 70 -18.52 -0.63 11.35
N MET A 71 -18.19 -1.22 12.49
CA MET A 71 -16.83 -1.16 13.02
C MET A 71 -15.97 -2.19 12.29
N GLN A 72 -14.93 -1.71 11.61
CA GLN A 72 -13.99 -2.52 10.84
C GLN A 72 -12.60 -2.44 11.47
N ALA A 73 -11.93 -3.59 11.60
CA ALA A 73 -10.56 -3.65 12.05
C ALA A 73 -9.61 -3.00 11.02
N ILE A 74 -8.63 -2.24 11.51
CA ILE A 74 -7.65 -1.56 10.68
C ILE A 74 -6.29 -1.50 11.40
N LEU A 75 -5.21 -1.60 10.64
CA LEU A 75 -3.84 -1.41 11.08
C LEU A 75 -3.34 -0.05 10.58
N TRP A 76 -3.40 0.96 11.44
CA TRP A 76 -2.95 2.30 11.06
C TRP A 76 -1.45 2.32 10.77
N PRO A 77 -0.99 2.82 9.61
CA PRO A 77 0.43 2.86 9.25
C PRO A 77 1.34 3.41 10.34
N HIS A 78 1.01 4.56 10.96
CA HIS A 78 1.85 5.15 12.01
C HIS A 78 1.94 4.28 13.27
N LEU A 79 0.85 3.61 13.68
CA LEU A 79 0.88 2.74 14.85
C LEU A 79 1.66 1.45 14.57
N LEU A 80 1.46 0.87 13.38
CA LEU A 80 2.16 -0.35 12.98
C LEU A 80 3.66 -0.09 12.80
N PHE A 81 4.04 1.03 12.18
CA PHE A 81 5.43 1.47 12.05
C PHE A 81 6.13 1.58 13.42
N SER A 82 5.50 2.28 14.37
CA SER A 82 5.99 2.42 15.74
C SER A 82 6.07 1.06 16.47
N ALA A 83 5.04 0.22 16.34
CA ALA A 83 5.01 -1.09 16.98
C ALA A 83 6.11 -2.02 16.43
N ILE A 84 6.35 -2.02 15.12
CA ILE A 84 7.43 -2.82 14.54
C ILE A 84 8.78 -2.32 15.02
N PHE A 85 9.00 -1.01 15.12
CA PHE A 85 10.25 -0.45 15.64
C PHE A 85 10.53 -0.90 17.07
N HIS A 86 9.55 -0.79 17.97
CA HIS A 86 9.73 -1.07 19.38
C HIS A 86 9.73 -2.57 19.73
N ASN A 87 8.87 -3.36 19.08
CA ASN A 87 8.64 -4.75 19.44
C ASN A 87 9.41 -5.73 18.54
N PHE A 88 9.80 -5.33 17.33
CA PHE A 88 10.44 -6.19 16.33
C PHE A 88 11.62 -5.49 15.63
N PRO A 89 12.67 -5.06 16.37
CA PRO A 89 13.74 -4.22 15.82
C PRO A 89 14.50 -4.89 14.68
N ALA A 90 14.68 -6.21 14.72
CA ALA A 90 15.29 -6.96 13.61
C ALA A 90 14.44 -6.94 12.34
N ALA A 91 13.12 -7.05 12.50
CA ALA A 91 12.18 -6.92 11.38
C ALA A 91 12.15 -5.49 10.85
N PHE A 92 12.16 -4.48 11.73
CA PHE A 92 12.23 -3.08 11.33
C PHE A 92 13.47 -2.82 10.47
N LYS A 93 14.66 -3.22 10.95
CA LYS A 93 15.92 -3.09 10.22
C LYS A 93 15.91 -3.82 8.87
N LYS A 94 15.31 -5.01 8.80
CA LYS A 94 15.30 -5.81 7.56
C LYS A 94 14.24 -5.36 6.56
N ARG A 95 13.06 -4.88 7.04
CA ARG A 95 11.85 -4.69 6.21
C ARG A 95 11.47 -3.23 5.98
N ILE A 96 11.98 -2.32 6.82
CA ILE A 96 11.54 -0.91 6.81
C ILE A 96 12.74 0.01 6.59
N ALA A 97 13.71 0.04 7.51
CA ALA A 97 14.86 0.94 7.45
C ALA A 97 16.16 0.17 7.75
N PRO A 98 16.94 -0.22 6.73
CA PRO A 98 18.15 -1.03 6.91
C PRO A 98 19.22 -0.35 7.76
N SER A 99 19.52 0.91 7.48
CA SER A 99 20.44 1.77 8.23
C SER A 99 20.20 3.23 7.87
N ALA A 100 20.75 4.15 8.66
CA ALA A 100 20.72 5.58 8.35
C ALA A 100 21.49 5.90 7.07
N ASP A 101 22.61 5.22 6.83
CA ASP A 101 23.43 5.42 5.62
C ASP A 101 22.68 4.96 4.35
N ALA A 102 21.96 3.83 4.41
CA ALA A 102 21.17 3.37 3.28
C ALA A 102 19.97 4.30 2.97
N LEU A 103 19.43 4.97 3.99
CA LEU A 103 18.42 6.01 3.79
C LEU A 103 19.04 7.24 3.11
N GLU A 104 20.21 7.69 3.56
CA GLU A 104 20.92 8.83 3.02
C GLU A 104 21.29 8.59 1.55
N GLU A 105 21.88 7.44 1.22
CA GLU A 105 22.20 7.03 -0.15
C GLU A 105 20.96 7.02 -1.05
N PHE A 106 19.82 6.51 -0.55
CA PHE A 106 18.57 6.53 -1.28
C PHE A 106 18.11 7.97 -1.60
N TRP A 107 18.12 8.85 -0.60
CA TRP A 107 17.63 10.22 -0.77
C TRP A 107 18.61 11.08 -1.60
N ASP A 108 19.90 10.79 -1.58
CA ASP A 108 20.86 11.41 -2.47
C ASP A 108 20.59 11.02 -3.93
N ALA A 109 20.30 9.74 -4.19
CA ALA A 109 19.93 9.29 -5.53
C ALA A 109 18.57 9.84 -6.01
N MET A 110 17.70 10.26 -5.09
CA MET A 110 16.38 10.82 -5.39
C MET A 110 16.34 12.35 -5.35
N GLU A 111 17.48 13.03 -5.23
CA GLU A 111 17.54 14.49 -5.00
C GLU A 111 16.78 15.30 -6.06
N ASP A 112 16.84 14.86 -7.32
CA ASP A 112 16.16 15.51 -8.45
C ASP A 112 14.70 15.09 -8.64
N HIS A 113 14.17 14.22 -7.77
CA HIS A 113 12.78 13.76 -7.92
C HIS A 113 11.79 14.93 -7.77
N PRO A 114 10.80 15.09 -8.68
CA PRO A 114 9.89 16.23 -8.68
C PRO A 114 9.13 16.45 -7.37
N SER A 115 8.79 15.38 -6.64
CA SER A 115 8.12 15.46 -5.32
C SER A 115 9.01 16.03 -4.21
N LEU A 116 10.31 16.18 -4.44
CA LEU A 116 11.27 16.75 -3.49
C LEU A 116 11.64 18.20 -3.84
N GLN A 117 11.12 18.72 -4.94
CA GLN A 117 11.43 20.07 -5.41
C GLN A 117 10.43 21.10 -4.88
N GLY A 118 10.89 22.38 -4.79
CA GLY A 118 10.04 23.50 -4.38
C GLY A 118 9.39 23.32 -3.01
N ASP A 119 8.19 23.84 -2.88
CA ASP A 119 7.40 23.82 -1.63
C ASP A 119 6.98 22.41 -1.21
N GLU A 120 6.81 21.48 -2.15
CA GLU A 120 6.43 20.11 -1.88
C GLU A 120 7.48 19.35 -1.05
N GLY A 121 8.75 19.60 -1.32
CA GLY A 121 9.85 19.02 -0.55
C GLY A 121 10.21 19.77 0.73
N ALA A 122 9.71 20.99 0.92
CA ALA A 122 10.15 21.89 1.97
C ALA A 122 9.89 21.33 3.38
N GLU A 123 8.71 20.76 3.62
CA GLU A 123 8.36 20.19 4.93
C GLU A 123 9.29 19.01 5.28
N LEU A 124 9.58 18.12 4.33
CA LEU A 124 10.51 17.02 4.54
C LEU A 124 11.93 17.52 4.84
N LYS A 125 12.41 18.45 4.02
CA LYS A 125 13.77 19.03 4.14
C LYS A 125 13.94 19.89 5.41
N SER A 126 12.87 20.36 6.02
CA SER A 126 12.90 21.12 7.29
C SER A 126 13.26 20.26 8.50
N VAL A 127 13.17 18.93 8.39
CA VAL A 127 13.52 18.03 9.50
C VAL A 127 15.03 17.86 9.56
N GLU A 128 15.63 18.11 10.71
CA GLU A 128 17.07 17.93 10.92
C GLU A 128 17.51 16.49 10.62
N ASN A 129 18.53 16.33 9.76
CA ASN A 129 19.08 15.05 9.33
C ASN A 129 18.01 14.14 8.66
N TRP A 130 17.05 14.75 7.95
CA TRP A 130 15.94 14.03 7.34
C TRP A 130 16.37 12.88 6.43
N LYS A 131 17.43 13.03 5.64
CA LYS A 131 17.95 11.96 4.76
C LYS A 131 18.29 10.68 5.53
N ARG A 132 18.69 10.79 6.78
CA ARG A 132 19.05 9.65 7.64
C ARG A 132 17.88 9.10 8.48
N LYS A 133 16.72 9.79 8.48
CA LYS A 133 15.56 9.48 9.34
C LYS A 133 14.29 9.18 8.54
N ALA A 134 14.13 9.78 7.36
CA ALA A 134 12.96 9.61 6.52
C ALA A 134 12.99 8.25 5.82
N VAL A 135 12.02 7.41 6.11
CA VAL A 135 11.85 6.12 5.43
C VAL A 135 10.95 6.34 4.21
N PRO A 136 11.42 6.05 2.98
CA PRO A 136 10.59 6.15 1.78
C PRO A 136 9.58 5.01 1.79
N ILE A 137 8.29 5.33 1.89
CA ILE A 137 7.22 4.34 1.92
C ILE A 137 6.37 4.41 0.67
N THR A 138 5.74 3.30 0.36
CA THR A 138 4.73 3.17 -0.67
C THR A 138 3.40 2.76 -0.06
N ILE A 139 2.31 3.17 -0.70
CA ILE A 139 0.99 2.60 -0.47
C ILE A 139 0.59 1.80 -1.70
N HIS A 140 -0.01 0.64 -1.48
CA HIS A 140 -0.45 -0.25 -2.56
C HIS A 140 -1.92 -0.62 -2.34
N GLY A 141 -2.68 -0.62 -3.40
CA GLY A 141 -4.06 -1.11 -3.41
C GLY A 141 -4.30 -2.07 -4.55
N ASP A 142 -5.09 -3.10 -4.26
CA ASP A 142 -5.45 -4.14 -5.22
C ASP A 142 -6.80 -4.76 -4.89
N GLU A 143 -7.48 -5.30 -5.90
CA GLU A 143 -8.68 -6.10 -5.73
C GLU A 143 -8.36 -7.59 -5.88
N VAL A 144 -8.34 -8.31 -4.76
CA VAL A 144 -7.98 -9.73 -4.70
C VAL A 144 -9.23 -10.60 -4.68
N PRO A 145 -9.41 -11.57 -5.59
CA PRO A 145 -10.52 -12.52 -5.54
C PRO A 145 -10.35 -13.48 -4.35
N VAL A 146 -11.38 -13.63 -3.53
CA VAL A 146 -11.33 -14.42 -2.29
C VAL A 146 -12.29 -15.60 -2.27
N THR A 147 -13.30 -15.60 -3.13
CA THR A 147 -14.30 -16.68 -3.19
C THR A 147 -14.74 -16.94 -4.62
N GLY A 148 -15.17 -18.18 -4.89
CA GLY A 148 -15.73 -18.62 -6.16
C GLY A 148 -14.74 -19.36 -7.06
N CYS A 149 -15.28 -20.18 -7.96
CA CYS A 149 -14.56 -20.84 -9.04
C CYS A 149 -14.87 -20.13 -10.34
N GLY A 150 -13.90 -19.44 -10.91
CA GLY A 150 -14.09 -18.64 -12.12
C GLY A 150 -14.55 -17.19 -11.86
N LYS A 151 -14.35 -16.33 -12.87
CA LYS A 151 -14.54 -14.87 -12.73
C LYS A 151 -15.96 -14.44 -12.37
N SER A 152 -17.00 -15.12 -12.86
CA SER A 152 -18.40 -14.75 -12.64
C SER A 152 -18.90 -14.98 -11.21
N TRP A 153 -18.25 -15.85 -10.44
CA TRP A 153 -18.64 -16.22 -9.08
C TRP A 153 -17.69 -15.67 -8.02
N SER A 154 -16.54 -15.12 -8.42
CA SER A 154 -15.57 -14.59 -7.48
C SER A 154 -16.09 -13.32 -6.82
N LYS A 155 -15.91 -13.25 -5.51
CA LYS A 155 -16.07 -12.02 -4.74
C LYS A 155 -14.68 -11.51 -4.40
N SER A 156 -14.45 -10.21 -4.59
CA SER A 156 -13.16 -9.59 -4.35
C SER A 156 -13.14 -8.79 -3.05
N GLN A 157 -11.95 -8.69 -2.50
CA GLN A 157 -11.60 -7.73 -1.45
C GLN A 157 -10.70 -6.65 -2.04
N HIS A 158 -11.02 -5.41 -1.73
CA HIS A 158 -10.09 -4.30 -1.88
C HIS A 158 -9.13 -4.33 -0.70
N VAL A 159 -7.87 -4.59 -0.98
CA VAL A 159 -6.80 -4.71 0.01
C VAL A 159 -5.90 -3.51 -0.09
N LEU A 160 -5.76 -2.76 0.99
CA LEU A 160 -4.79 -1.68 1.10
C LEU A 160 -3.64 -2.10 2.00
N SER A 161 -2.44 -1.82 1.55
CA SER A 161 -1.20 -2.15 2.24
C SER A 161 -0.17 -1.04 2.05
N TRP A 162 0.90 -1.08 2.84
CA TRP A 162 2.03 -0.18 2.72
C TRP A 162 3.35 -0.96 2.84
N GLY A 163 4.43 -0.36 2.40
CA GLY A 163 5.76 -0.96 2.53
C GLY A 163 6.85 0.09 2.44
N SER A 164 8.08 -0.29 2.76
CA SER A 164 9.25 0.53 2.52
C SER A 164 9.89 0.18 1.18
N MET A 165 10.33 1.19 0.45
CA MET A 165 11.10 0.99 -0.79
C MET A 165 12.47 0.34 -0.54
N LEU A 166 12.99 0.44 0.68
CA LEU A 166 14.25 -0.17 1.11
C LEU A 166 14.08 -1.53 1.79
N GLY A 167 12.85 -2.00 1.96
CA GLY A 167 12.55 -3.28 2.59
C GLY A 167 13.11 -4.46 1.79
N LYS A 168 13.80 -5.38 2.49
CA LYS A 168 14.36 -6.61 1.89
C LYS A 168 13.48 -7.82 2.19
N GLY A 169 13.41 -8.76 1.24
CA GLY A 169 12.67 -10.01 1.34
C GLY A 169 11.62 -10.17 0.23
N SER A 170 10.80 -11.21 0.32
CA SER A 170 9.67 -11.42 -0.60
C SER A 170 8.60 -10.32 -0.43
N THR A 171 7.73 -10.18 -1.42
CA THR A 171 6.62 -9.21 -1.38
C THR A 171 5.79 -9.36 -0.09
N ILE A 172 5.40 -10.58 0.27
CA ILE A 172 4.64 -10.85 1.52
C ILE A 172 5.40 -10.37 2.77
N GLN A 173 6.71 -10.51 2.76
CA GLN A 173 7.54 -10.17 3.91
C GLN A 173 7.77 -8.67 4.12
N ARG A 174 7.65 -7.84 3.08
CA ARG A 174 7.88 -6.39 3.11
C ARG A 174 6.62 -5.56 2.92
N THR A 175 5.47 -6.22 2.80
CA THR A 175 4.17 -5.58 2.65
C THR A 175 3.38 -5.68 3.95
N PHE A 176 2.90 -4.57 4.46
CA PHE A 176 2.16 -4.46 5.72
C PHE A 176 0.71 -4.10 5.42
N LEU A 177 -0.20 -4.94 5.87
CA LEU A 177 -1.63 -4.74 5.68
C LEU A 177 -2.10 -3.46 6.40
N ILE A 178 -2.96 -2.68 5.72
CA ILE A 178 -3.75 -1.62 6.33
C ILE A 178 -5.15 -2.15 6.64
N ILE A 179 -5.86 -2.57 5.60
CA ILE A 179 -7.24 -3.07 5.71
C ILE A 179 -7.60 -3.93 4.50
N PRO A 180 -8.29 -5.06 4.69
CA PRO A 180 -9.05 -5.74 3.66
C PRO A 180 -10.53 -5.34 3.77
N LEU A 181 -11.16 -5.01 2.66
CA LEU A 181 -12.57 -4.62 2.63
C LEU A 181 -13.29 -5.29 1.46
N MET A 182 -14.36 -6.01 1.73
CA MET A 182 -15.16 -6.62 0.66
C MET A 182 -15.69 -5.55 -0.28
N VAL A 183 -15.40 -5.65 -1.58
CA VAL A 183 -15.85 -4.69 -2.62
C VAL A 183 -17.37 -4.54 -2.62
N ALA A 184 -18.09 -5.63 -2.40
CA ALA A 184 -19.55 -5.62 -2.29
C ALA A 184 -20.12 -4.74 -1.15
N LEU A 185 -19.28 -4.38 -0.18
CA LEU A 185 -19.66 -3.50 0.94
C LEU A 185 -19.36 -2.02 0.67
N LEU A 186 -18.66 -1.70 -0.39
CA LEU A 186 -18.39 -0.31 -0.77
C LEU A 186 -19.70 0.36 -1.19
N ALA A 187 -20.01 1.50 -0.58
CA ALA A 187 -21.18 2.27 -0.95
C ALA A 187 -20.99 2.95 -2.31
N HIS A 188 -21.95 2.85 -3.19
CA HIS A 188 -21.89 3.46 -4.53
C HIS A 188 -21.72 5.00 -4.51
N THR A 189 -22.13 5.64 -3.41
CA THR A 189 -21.92 7.09 -3.18
C THR A 189 -20.47 7.48 -2.90
N GLY A 190 -19.56 6.51 -2.78
CA GLY A 190 -18.16 6.76 -2.44
C GLY A 190 -17.90 7.01 -0.95
N VAL A 191 -18.93 7.15 -0.11
CA VAL A 191 -18.79 7.53 1.32
C VAL A 191 -17.90 6.58 2.11
N THR A 192 -17.91 5.28 1.80
CA THR A 192 -17.06 4.29 2.47
C THR A 192 -15.58 4.57 2.17
N ALA A 193 -15.27 4.79 0.89
CA ALA A 193 -13.91 5.11 0.43
C ALA A 193 -13.45 6.45 1.00
N ASP A 194 -14.29 7.47 1.00
CA ASP A 194 -13.94 8.81 1.51
C ASP A 194 -13.59 8.77 3.02
N ILE A 195 -14.39 8.05 3.83
CA ILE A 195 -14.09 7.88 5.26
C ILE A 195 -12.77 7.13 5.44
N LEU A 196 -12.58 6.03 4.70
CA LEU A 196 -11.37 5.21 4.77
C LEU A 196 -10.12 6.00 4.40
N TRP A 197 -10.15 6.69 3.25
CA TRP A 197 -9.01 7.45 2.78
C TRP A 197 -8.66 8.65 3.68
N ARG A 198 -9.65 9.35 4.24
CA ARG A 198 -9.40 10.39 5.27
C ARG A 198 -8.65 9.82 6.48
N GLY A 199 -9.06 8.63 6.96
CA GLY A 199 -8.37 7.97 8.07
C GLY A 199 -6.94 7.56 7.70
N ILE A 200 -6.73 7.02 6.50
CA ILE A 200 -5.39 6.65 6.02
C ILE A 200 -4.50 7.88 5.89
N VAL A 201 -5.00 8.96 5.28
CA VAL A 201 -4.26 10.23 5.16
C VAL A 201 -3.92 10.81 6.52
N TRP A 202 -4.85 10.80 7.48
CA TRP A 202 -4.58 11.20 8.86
C TRP A 202 -3.43 10.37 9.48
N SER A 203 -3.45 9.07 9.26
CA SER A 203 -2.40 8.17 9.76
C SER A 203 -1.05 8.39 9.08
N LEU A 204 -1.04 8.58 7.76
CA LEU A 204 0.16 8.87 6.99
C LEU A 204 0.74 10.24 7.37
N ARG A 205 -0.11 11.22 7.66
CA ARG A 205 0.33 12.54 8.16
C ARG A 205 1.04 12.44 9.51
N ALA A 206 0.51 11.61 10.43
CA ALA A 206 1.17 11.32 11.70
C ALA A 206 2.53 10.62 11.47
N LEU A 207 2.59 9.70 10.52
CA LEU A 207 3.81 9.00 10.13
C LEU A 207 4.85 9.94 9.52
N GLN A 208 4.45 10.89 8.66
CA GLN A 208 5.34 11.93 8.13
C GLN A 208 5.87 12.88 9.22
N LYS A 209 5.04 13.23 10.19
CA LYS A 209 5.47 14.04 11.33
C LYS A 209 6.38 13.27 12.32
N GLY A 210 6.48 11.95 12.19
CA GLY A 210 7.24 11.11 13.09
C GLY A 210 6.72 11.08 14.53
N LYS A 211 5.47 11.52 14.78
CA LYS A 211 4.88 11.67 16.11
C LYS A 211 3.48 11.07 16.16
N HIS A 212 3.14 10.50 17.31
CA HIS A 212 1.78 10.07 17.59
C HIS A 212 0.83 11.28 17.54
N PRO A 213 -0.32 11.15 16.85
CA PRO A 213 -1.29 12.25 16.73
C PRO A 213 -1.90 12.59 18.10
N THR A 214 -2.22 13.86 18.31
CA THR A 214 -2.90 14.36 19.52
C THR A 214 -4.43 14.25 19.42
N GLN A 215 -4.93 14.03 18.22
CA GLN A 215 -6.36 13.97 17.87
C GLN A 215 -6.64 12.76 17.00
N ASP A 216 -7.87 12.29 17.04
CA ASP A 216 -8.34 11.27 16.10
C ASP A 216 -8.55 11.87 14.69
N MET A 217 -8.95 11.03 13.73
CA MET A 217 -9.21 11.45 12.34
C MET A 217 -10.38 12.44 12.18
N TRP A 218 -11.17 12.64 13.24
CA TRP A 218 -12.31 13.56 13.27
C TRP A 218 -11.98 14.87 14.01
N GLY A 219 -10.75 15.02 14.53
CA GLY A 219 -10.30 16.18 15.27
C GLY A 219 -10.59 16.12 16.78
N ASN A 220 -11.11 15.02 17.30
CA ASN A 220 -11.33 14.87 18.73
C ASN A 220 -10.03 14.63 19.47
N ILE A 221 -9.75 15.43 20.50
CA ILE A 221 -8.55 15.32 21.32
C ILE A 221 -8.62 14.02 22.15
N TYR A 222 -7.53 13.27 22.19
CA TYR A 222 -7.47 12.07 23.01
C TYR A 222 -7.48 12.40 24.52
N PRO A 223 -8.34 11.74 25.31
CA PRO A 223 -8.29 11.89 26.76
C PRO A 223 -6.90 11.55 27.30
N PRO A 224 -6.28 12.39 28.15
CA PRO A 224 -4.91 12.18 28.65
C PRO A 224 -4.70 10.81 29.31
N ALA A 225 -5.71 10.28 30.00
CA ALA A 225 -5.66 8.99 30.66
C ALA A 225 -5.73 7.79 29.69
N SER A 226 -6.18 7.99 28.46
CA SER A 226 -6.27 6.93 27.45
C SER A 226 -4.89 6.48 26.97
N LYS A 227 -4.80 5.24 26.43
CA LYS A 227 -3.55 4.74 25.83
C LYS A 227 -3.02 5.68 24.73
N ARG A 228 -3.91 6.23 23.89
CA ARG A 228 -3.54 7.17 22.82
C ARG A 228 -3.17 8.54 23.37
N GLY A 229 -3.87 9.04 24.40
CA GLY A 229 -3.52 10.30 25.06
C GLY A 229 -2.14 10.27 25.73
N LYS A 230 -1.75 9.13 26.32
CA LYS A 230 -0.41 8.94 26.88
C LYS A 230 0.72 8.96 25.85
N LEU A 231 0.42 8.62 24.59
CA LEU A 231 1.37 8.63 23.47
C LEU A 231 1.31 9.93 22.67
N ALA A 232 0.25 10.72 22.80
CA ALA A 232 0.00 11.92 22.03
C ALA A 232 1.22 12.86 22.00
N GLY A 233 1.65 13.25 20.81
CA GLY A 233 2.81 14.12 20.58
C GLY A 233 4.19 13.46 20.76
N LYS A 234 4.26 12.24 21.29
CA LYS A 234 5.54 11.53 21.46
C LYS A 234 6.08 11.04 20.12
N PRO A 235 7.40 10.95 19.93
CA PRO A 235 8.01 10.37 18.73
C PRO A 235 7.57 8.93 18.51
N LEU A 236 7.34 8.54 17.25
CA LEU A 236 6.96 7.17 16.85
C LEU A 236 8.08 6.16 17.16
N CYS A 237 9.32 6.57 16.96
CA CYS A 237 10.53 5.74 17.11
C CYS A 237 11.50 6.28 18.16
N GLY A 238 10.98 6.89 19.23
CA GLY A 238 11.80 7.41 20.32
C GLY A 238 12.91 8.35 19.83
N GLU A 239 14.10 8.23 20.41
CA GLU A 239 15.28 9.05 20.09
C GLU A 239 15.84 8.79 18.69
N ALA A 240 15.61 7.61 18.12
CA ALA A 240 16.05 7.29 16.76
C ALA A 240 15.40 8.22 15.70
N GLY A 241 14.23 8.75 16.00
CA GLY A 241 13.56 9.79 15.23
C GLY A 241 13.15 9.36 13.81
N PHE A 242 13.09 8.06 13.50
CA PHE A 242 12.59 7.59 12.20
C PHE A 242 11.14 7.99 11.99
N PHE A 243 10.83 8.36 10.76
CA PHE A 243 9.49 8.68 10.29
C PHE A 243 9.31 8.19 8.86
N GLY A 244 8.08 8.03 8.40
CA GLY A 244 7.82 7.57 7.03
C GLY A 244 7.39 8.73 6.14
N HIS A 245 7.95 8.82 4.94
CA HIS A 245 7.52 9.75 3.90
C HIS A 245 6.91 8.97 2.74
N LEU A 246 5.64 9.26 2.41
CA LEU A 246 4.97 8.59 1.29
C LEU A 246 5.55 9.10 -0.03
N LEU A 247 6.30 8.25 -0.72
CA LEU A 247 6.94 8.56 -1.99
C LEU A 247 6.28 7.86 -3.17
N GLY A 248 5.64 6.70 -2.95
CA GLY A 248 5.05 5.90 -4.02
C GLY A 248 3.60 5.49 -3.78
N ILE A 249 2.76 5.67 -4.80
CA ILE A 249 1.38 5.17 -4.88
C ILE A 249 1.39 4.06 -5.93
N LEU A 250 1.09 2.83 -5.51
CA LEU A 250 1.13 1.62 -6.32
C LEU A 250 -0.28 1.04 -6.47
N GLY A 251 -0.53 0.46 -7.61
CA GLY A 251 -1.75 -0.25 -7.95
C GLY A 251 -1.84 -0.45 -9.45
N ASP A 252 -2.72 -1.33 -9.89
CA ASP A 252 -3.04 -1.45 -11.29
C ASP A 252 -3.81 -0.20 -11.79
N LEU A 253 -3.97 -0.06 -13.09
CA LEU A 253 -4.65 1.09 -13.68
C LEU A 253 -6.12 1.17 -13.24
N GLU A 254 -6.76 0.04 -12.95
CA GLU A 254 -8.13 -0.02 -12.47
C GLU A 254 -8.25 0.52 -11.05
N HIS A 255 -7.32 0.15 -10.15
CA HIS A 255 -7.21 0.70 -8.80
C HIS A 255 -6.97 2.21 -8.83
N LEU A 256 -6.00 2.66 -9.62
CA LEU A 256 -5.66 4.08 -9.75
C LEU A 256 -6.86 4.91 -10.23
N TRP A 257 -7.63 4.39 -11.18
CA TRP A 257 -8.85 5.03 -11.64
C TRP A 257 -9.97 4.99 -10.60
N LYS A 258 -10.36 3.80 -10.12
CA LYS A 258 -11.54 3.63 -9.26
C LYS A 258 -11.37 4.22 -7.87
N HIS A 259 -10.19 4.04 -7.27
CA HIS A 259 -9.94 4.34 -5.87
C HIS A 259 -9.14 5.62 -5.66
N ILE A 260 -8.20 5.94 -6.54
CA ILE A 260 -7.40 7.16 -6.47
C ILE A 260 -7.97 8.28 -7.36
N LYS A 261 -9.00 7.96 -8.15
CA LYS A 261 -9.73 8.93 -9.02
C LYS A 261 -8.83 9.59 -10.08
N LEU A 262 -7.83 8.87 -10.56
CA LEU A 262 -7.02 9.30 -11.71
C LEU A 262 -7.74 9.07 -13.03
N ALA A 263 -7.12 9.49 -14.13
CA ALA A 263 -7.69 9.31 -15.47
C ALA A 263 -8.01 7.83 -15.74
N CYS A 264 -9.16 7.58 -16.36
CA CYS A 264 -9.54 6.22 -16.76
C CYS A 264 -8.74 5.79 -17.98
N TYR A 265 -7.92 4.76 -17.83
CA TYR A 265 -7.08 4.21 -18.89
C TYR A 265 -7.86 3.77 -20.15
N ASN A 266 -9.15 3.53 -20.03
CA ASN A 266 -10.05 3.11 -21.11
C ASN A 266 -10.98 4.25 -21.56
N SER A 267 -10.59 5.51 -21.36
CA SER A 267 -11.33 6.69 -21.80
C SER A 267 -10.71 7.36 -23.02
N GLY A 268 -11.38 8.38 -23.53
CA GLY A 268 -10.82 9.25 -24.58
C GLY A 268 -9.55 10.00 -24.14
N ASP A 269 -9.39 10.25 -22.83
CA ASP A 269 -8.29 10.95 -22.18
C ASP A 269 -7.63 10.03 -21.14
N PRO A 270 -6.82 9.04 -21.57
CA PRO A 270 -6.41 7.92 -20.71
C PRO A 270 -5.24 8.22 -19.76
N CYS A 271 -4.55 9.35 -19.95
CA CYS A 271 -3.30 9.63 -19.22
C CYS A 271 -3.50 10.64 -18.10
N CYS A 272 -2.94 10.34 -16.93
CA CYS A 272 -2.89 11.29 -15.82
C CYS A 272 -1.63 12.18 -15.81
N PHE A 273 -0.69 11.95 -16.73
CA PHE A 273 0.58 12.69 -16.81
C PHE A 273 0.64 13.70 -17.97
N CYS A 274 -0.28 13.62 -18.93
CA CYS A 274 -0.34 14.54 -20.07
C CYS A 274 -1.76 14.60 -20.65
N PRO A 275 -2.09 15.64 -21.43
CA PRO A 275 -3.42 15.81 -22.04
C PRO A 275 -3.60 14.99 -23.31
N CYS A 276 -2.94 13.84 -23.43
CA CYS A 276 -3.13 12.99 -24.60
C CYS A 276 -4.57 12.45 -24.67
N ASN A 277 -5.09 12.36 -25.90
CA ASN A 277 -6.46 11.94 -26.16
C ASN A 277 -6.56 11.12 -27.44
N SER A 278 -7.76 10.67 -27.78
CA SER A 278 -8.01 9.85 -28.97
C SER A 278 -8.03 10.64 -30.28
N SER A 279 -8.03 11.97 -30.25
CA SER A 279 -8.25 12.81 -31.44
C SER A 279 -7.10 13.79 -31.74
N ASN A 280 -6.96 14.85 -30.95
CA ASN A 280 -6.07 15.97 -31.28
C ASN A 280 -4.62 15.75 -30.85
N ILE A 281 -4.40 15.03 -29.76
CA ILE A 281 -3.09 14.71 -29.19
C ILE A 281 -3.03 13.18 -28.99
N PRO A 282 -2.95 12.43 -30.10
CA PRO A 282 -3.12 10.98 -30.04
C PRO A 282 -2.02 10.32 -29.21
N TRP A 283 -2.42 9.60 -28.16
CA TRP A 283 -1.53 8.82 -27.29
C TRP A 283 -0.76 7.73 -28.04
N ARG A 284 -1.25 7.29 -29.19
CA ARG A 284 -0.62 6.32 -30.09
C ARG A 284 0.38 6.93 -31.09
N ASP A 285 0.68 8.21 -30.96
CA ASP A 285 1.73 8.87 -31.76
C ASP A 285 3.10 8.54 -31.19
N PHE A 286 3.78 7.55 -31.78
CA PHE A 286 5.11 7.09 -31.43
C PHE A 286 6.19 7.67 -32.35
N THR A 287 5.93 8.78 -33.00
CA THR A 287 6.92 9.48 -33.81
C THR A 287 8.18 9.81 -32.99
N TYR A 288 9.35 9.37 -33.49
CA TYR A 288 10.60 9.54 -32.77
C TYR A 288 11.00 11.01 -32.66
N GLY A 289 11.57 11.39 -31.51
CA GLY A 289 12.08 12.74 -31.26
C GLY A 289 10.96 13.76 -30.95
N LYS A 290 11.21 15.03 -31.32
CA LYS A 290 10.29 16.15 -31.03
C LYS A 290 9.01 16.15 -31.89
N GLY A 291 8.82 15.13 -32.72
CA GLY A 291 7.69 15.05 -33.65
C GLY A 291 6.38 14.59 -33.01
N ASN A 292 6.41 13.88 -31.87
CA ASN A 292 5.20 13.48 -31.21
C ASN A 292 4.54 14.65 -30.44
N LYS A 293 3.22 14.63 -30.43
CA LYS A 293 2.41 15.75 -29.90
C LYS A 293 2.27 15.77 -28.39
N TRP A 294 2.39 14.62 -27.72
CA TRP A 294 2.08 14.50 -26.29
C TRP A 294 3.30 14.66 -25.36
N VAL A 295 4.52 14.27 -25.79
CA VAL A 295 5.73 14.39 -24.95
C VAL A 295 6.01 15.83 -24.49
N PRO A 296 5.93 16.85 -25.38
CA PRO A 296 6.15 18.22 -24.93
C PRO A 296 5.06 18.77 -24.00
N LEU A 297 3.95 18.04 -23.88
CA LEU A 297 2.79 18.41 -23.06
C LEU A 297 2.69 17.61 -21.78
N ILE A 298 3.73 16.87 -21.37
CA ILE A 298 3.79 16.24 -20.05
C ILE A 298 3.63 17.33 -19.00
N TYR A 299 2.69 17.12 -18.08
CA TYR A 299 2.36 18.11 -17.07
C TYR A 299 3.54 18.43 -16.17
N THR A 300 3.78 19.72 -15.93
CA THR A 300 4.44 20.17 -14.71
C THR A 300 3.47 19.99 -13.53
N LEU A 301 3.96 20.05 -12.30
CA LEU A 301 3.08 19.97 -11.12
C LEU A 301 1.99 21.04 -11.15
N ALA A 302 2.36 22.29 -11.46
CA ALA A 302 1.42 23.41 -11.54
C ALA A 302 0.35 23.19 -12.63
N ALA A 303 0.74 22.68 -13.80
CA ALA A 303 -0.19 22.35 -14.88
C ALA A 303 -1.13 21.22 -14.51
N TRP A 304 -0.62 20.19 -13.80
CA TRP A 304 -1.43 19.08 -13.30
C TRP A 304 -2.47 19.57 -12.27
N MET A 305 -2.06 20.37 -11.30
CA MET A 305 -2.96 20.93 -10.29
C MET A 305 -4.05 21.79 -10.91
N ALA A 306 -3.73 22.55 -11.95
CA ALA A 306 -4.72 23.34 -12.71
C ALA A 306 -5.70 22.46 -13.48
N ALA A 307 -5.22 21.35 -14.08
CA ALA A 307 -6.05 20.40 -14.83
C ALA A 307 -6.95 19.56 -13.90
N PHE A 308 -6.51 19.28 -12.68
CA PHE A 308 -7.21 18.45 -11.69
C PHE A 308 -7.42 19.21 -10.36
N PRO A 309 -8.34 20.20 -10.33
CA PRO A 309 -8.50 21.09 -9.16
C PRO A 309 -9.04 20.40 -7.91
N ASN A 310 -9.61 19.22 -8.03
CA ASN A 310 -10.13 18.41 -6.93
C ASN A 310 -9.50 17.01 -6.91
N PRO A 311 -8.19 16.92 -6.67
CA PRO A 311 -7.52 15.64 -6.66
C PRO A 311 -7.98 14.78 -5.47
N HIS A 312 -7.66 13.49 -5.52
CA HIS A 312 -7.93 12.58 -4.40
C HIS A 312 -7.23 13.07 -3.12
N VAL A 313 -7.87 12.84 -1.95
CA VAL A 313 -7.40 13.32 -0.65
C VAL A 313 -5.95 12.91 -0.31
N LEU A 314 -5.45 11.84 -0.90
CA LEU A 314 -4.05 11.39 -0.72
C LEU A 314 -3.04 12.45 -1.19
N PHE A 315 -3.38 13.23 -2.21
CA PHE A 315 -2.55 14.34 -2.72
C PHE A 315 -2.57 15.59 -1.81
N SER A 316 -3.30 15.56 -0.69
CA SER A 316 -3.20 16.59 0.35
C SER A 316 -2.01 16.38 1.30
N LEU A 317 -1.32 15.25 1.20
CA LEU A 317 -0.10 15.00 1.96
C LEU A 317 1.06 15.77 1.32
N PRO A 318 1.88 16.49 2.10
CA PRO A 318 3.05 17.19 1.59
C PRO A 318 4.02 16.24 0.89
N GLY A 319 4.53 16.65 -0.25
CA GLY A 319 5.42 15.85 -1.08
C GLY A 319 4.74 14.74 -1.87
N VAL A 320 3.42 14.57 -1.74
CA VAL A 320 2.65 13.59 -2.53
C VAL A 320 2.00 14.29 -3.71
N THR A 321 2.52 14.00 -4.89
CA THR A 321 2.10 14.61 -6.15
C THR A 321 1.75 13.54 -7.18
N ILE A 322 1.35 13.95 -8.38
CA ILE A 322 1.15 13.01 -9.48
C ILE A 322 2.43 12.20 -9.78
N PHE A 323 3.59 12.76 -9.53
CA PHE A 323 4.89 12.05 -9.71
C PHE A 323 5.15 10.98 -8.64
N SER A 324 4.34 10.92 -7.59
CA SER A 324 4.34 9.81 -6.64
C SER A 324 3.59 8.59 -7.15
N VAL A 325 2.87 8.69 -8.27
CA VAL A 325 2.18 7.54 -8.88
C VAL A 325 3.19 6.71 -9.65
N LEU A 326 3.42 5.48 -9.19
CA LEU A 326 4.36 4.55 -9.80
C LEU A 326 3.61 3.58 -10.71
N THR A 327 4.12 3.44 -11.93
CA THR A 327 3.53 2.54 -12.92
C THR A 327 3.75 1.09 -12.53
N ASP A 328 2.70 0.30 -12.56
CA ASP A 328 2.79 -1.16 -12.40
C ASP A 328 3.34 -1.81 -13.68
N ILE A 329 4.62 -2.19 -13.62
CA ILE A 329 5.31 -2.81 -14.75
C ILE A 329 4.67 -4.14 -15.16
N LEU A 330 4.09 -4.89 -14.22
CA LEU A 330 3.42 -6.15 -14.54
C LEU A 330 2.25 -5.91 -15.53
N HIS A 331 1.36 -4.97 -15.19
CA HIS A 331 0.19 -4.71 -16.02
C HIS A 331 0.50 -3.90 -17.28
N VAL A 332 1.44 -2.96 -17.20
CA VAL A 332 1.79 -2.12 -18.36
C VAL A 332 2.69 -2.86 -19.35
N LYS A 333 3.67 -3.60 -18.87
CA LYS A 333 4.65 -4.29 -19.72
C LYS A 333 4.24 -5.73 -19.98
N HIS A 334 4.20 -6.58 -18.95
CA HIS A 334 4.07 -8.04 -19.15
C HIS A 334 2.67 -8.47 -19.59
N LEU A 335 1.60 -7.95 -18.94
CA LEU A 335 0.22 -8.24 -19.32
C LEU A 335 -0.34 -7.27 -20.37
N GLY A 336 0.38 -6.18 -20.64
CA GLY A 336 0.04 -5.19 -21.67
C GLY A 336 0.90 -5.38 -22.92
N THR A 337 2.00 -4.61 -23.00
CA THR A 337 2.80 -4.52 -24.24
C THR A 337 3.44 -5.85 -24.66
N ASP A 338 4.00 -6.61 -23.70
CA ASP A 338 4.74 -7.85 -24.03
C ASP A 338 3.81 -8.92 -24.59
N GLU A 339 2.58 -9.07 -24.07
CA GLU A 339 1.60 -10.04 -24.56
C GLU A 339 1.32 -9.83 -26.06
N TYR A 340 1.03 -8.60 -26.46
CA TYR A 340 0.76 -8.28 -27.87
C TYR A 340 2.01 -8.31 -28.72
N PHE A 341 3.15 -7.87 -28.20
CA PHE A 341 4.42 -7.91 -28.91
C PHE A 341 4.84 -9.34 -29.22
N TYR A 342 4.88 -10.23 -28.23
CA TYR A 342 5.26 -11.63 -28.45
C TYR A 342 4.28 -12.36 -29.35
N ALA A 343 2.97 -12.14 -29.20
CA ALA A 343 1.98 -12.70 -30.09
C ALA A 343 2.20 -12.26 -31.55
N SER A 344 2.49 -10.97 -31.78
CA SER A 344 2.77 -10.42 -33.09
C SER A 344 4.06 -10.96 -33.69
N VAL A 345 5.13 -11.07 -32.89
CA VAL A 345 6.42 -11.65 -33.34
C VAL A 345 6.25 -13.12 -33.67
N LEU A 346 5.58 -13.90 -32.83
CA LEU A 346 5.31 -15.33 -33.09
C LEU A 346 4.46 -15.49 -34.36
N TRP A 347 3.43 -14.68 -34.54
CA TRP A 347 2.62 -14.69 -35.75
C TRP A 347 3.47 -14.40 -36.99
N LEU A 348 4.30 -13.36 -36.95
CA LEU A 348 5.20 -13.02 -38.06
C LEU A 348 6.19 -14.14 -38.37
N LEU A 349 6.82 -14.71 -37.36
CA LEU A 349 7.73 -15.85 -37.52
C LEU A 349 7.03 -17.06 -38.14
N CYS A 350 5.89 -17.48 -37.59
CA CYS A 350 5.18 -18.67 -38.04
C CYS A 350 4.61 -18.52 -39.46
N PHE A 351 4.07 -17.35 -39.80
CA PHE A 351 3.34 -17.17 -41.04
C PHE A 351 4.09 -16.41 -42.16
N ARG A 352 5.21 -15.79 -41.86
CA ARG A 352 5.96 -14.98 -42.84
C ARG A 352 7.42 -15.34 -42.99
N VAL A 353 8.06 -15.86 -41.95
CA VAL A 353 9.51 -16.07 -41.94
C VAL A 353 9.88 -17.55 -41.99
N LEU A 354 9.25 -18.39 -41.19
CA LEU A 354 9.58 -19.82 -41.14
C LEU A 354 8.95 -20.53 -42.34
N PRO A 355 9.77 -21.25 -43.16
CA PRO A 355 9.22 -22.08 -44.20
C PRO A 355 8.55 -23.33 -43.59
N GLY A 356 7.31 -23.55 -43.89
CA GLY A 356 6.64 -24.74 -43.46
C GLY A 356 5.14 -24.56 -43.32
N THR A 357 4.44 -25.62 -43.46
CA THR A 357 3.01 -25.82 -43.52
C THR A 357 2.16 -24.84 -42.73
N HIS A 358 1.66 -23.84 -43.40
CA HIS A 358 0.63 -22.94 -42.87
C HIS A 358 -0.79 -23.58 -43.00
N ALA A 359 -0.84 -24.88 -43.03
CA ALA A 359 -2.09 -25.64 -43.03
C ALA A 359 -2.37 -26.11 -41.60
N LEU A 360 -3.10 -25.31 -40.88
CA LEU A 360 -4.02 -25.73 -39.81
C LEU A 360 -5.33 -25.01 -40.02
#